data_732949d360142b58ad04f16780137b20
#
_entry.id   732949d360142b58ad04f16780137b20
#
_cell.length_a   1.000
_cell.length_b   1.000
_cell.length_c   1.000
_cell.angle_alpha   90.00
_cell.angle_beta   90.00
_cell.angle_gamma   90.00
#
_symmetry.space_group_name_H-M   'P 1'
#
loop_
_entity.id
_entity.type
_entity.pdbx_description
1 polymer ?
#
loop_
_entity_poly.entity_id
_entity_poly.type
_entity_poly.pdbx_seq_one_letter_code
_entity_poly.pdbx_strand_id
1 'polypeptide(L)'
;DEGHDPVVARSKLDWWRGEGAAMFHGTPQHPVSRALAPVVADFALPESRFGEIIDGMQMDLLQTRYLDWKALHLYCYRVASVVGLLSAEIFGYTNRQTLKYAHDLGLAFQLTNIIRDVGEDARRGRIYLPIDELQRFNVPARQILDGQYSEDFRKLMSFQAERARQLYDQ
;
A
#
# COMPACT_ATOMS: atom_id res chain seq x y z
N ASP A 1 -12.68 18.17 -9.28
CA ASP A 1 -11.36 17.51 -9.44
C ASP A 1 -10.31 17.95 -8.44
N GLU A 2 -10.73 18.15 -7.19
CA GLU A 2 -9.85 18.59 -6.09
C GLU A 2 -8.82 17.52 -5.66
N GLY A 3 -8.89 16.31 -6.20
CA GLY A 3 -7.98 15.21 -5.87
C GLY A 3 -6.66 15.19 -6.63
N HIS A 4 -6.49 16.07 -7.64
CA HIS A 4 -5.30 16.08 -8.51
C HIS A 4 -4.27 17.16 -8.14
N ASP A 5 -4.56 18.05 -7.19
CA ASP A 5 -3.60 19.04 -6.72
C ASP A 5 -2.70 18.43 -5.62
N PRO A 6 -1.38 18.26 -5.86
CA PRO A 6 -0.46 17.68 -4.88
C PRO A 6 -0.39 18.49 -3.58
N VAL A 7 -0.63 19.80 -3.62
CA VAL A 7 -0.61 20.67 -2.43
C VAL A 7 -1.83 20.36 -1.56
N VAL A 8 -3.01 20.26 -2.17
CA VAL A 8 -4.25 19.91 -1.46
C VAL A 8 -4.16 18.51 -0.88
N ALA A 9 -3.66 17.54 -1.66
CA ALA A 9 -3.49 16.18 -1.19
C ALA A 9 -2.54 16.09 0.00
N ARG A 10 -1.41 16.81 -0.03
CA ARG A 10 -0.47 16.89 1.10
C ARG A 10 -1.13 17.49 2.33
N SER A 11 -1.83 18.61 2.18
CA SER A 11 -2.55 19.25 3.30
C SER A 11 -3.59 18.34 3.93
N LYS A 12 -4.30 17.53 3.12
CA LYS A 12 -5.23 16.51 3.61
C LYS A 12 -4.50 15.41 4.42
N LEU A 13 -3.35 14.95 3.97
CA LEU A 13 -2.56 13.95 4.71
C LEU A 13 -2.02 14.51 6.03
N ASP A 14 -1.52 15.75 6.03
CA ASP A 14 -1.05 16.42 7.24
C ASP A 14 -2.20 16.59 8.25
N TRP A 15 -3.38 16.95 7.76
CA TRP A 15 -4.58 17.02 8.58
C TRP A 15 -4.96 15.63 9.16
N TRP A 16 -4.94 14.56 8.35
CA TRP A 16 -5.20 13.20 8.82
C TRP A 16 -4.15 12.72 9.82
N ARG A 17 -2.91 13.16 9.70
CA ARG A 17 -1.85 12.85 10.68
C ARG A 17 -2.16 13.48 12.04
N GLY A 18 -2.59 14.74 12.06
CA GLY A 18 -3.05 15.42 13.27
C GLY A 18 -4.30 14.77 13.88
N GLU A 19 -5.27 14.42 13.05
CA GLU A 19 -6.50 13.75 13.45
C GLU A 19 -6.24 12.33 13.99
N GLY A 20 -5.29 11.61 13.38
CA GLY A 20 -4.81 10.32 13.86
C GLY A 20 -4.19 10.42 15.25
N ALA A 21 -3.32 11.40 15.47
CA ALA A 21 -2.73 11.65 16.80
C ALA A 21 -3.80 12.01 17.85
N ALA A 22 -4.85 12.75 17.46
CA ALA A 22 -5.94 13.13 18.34
C ALA A 22 -6.77 11.93 18.83
N MET A 23 -6.81 10.81 18.11
CA MET A 23 -7.43 9.58 18.59
C MET A 23 -6.74 9.00 19.83
N PHE A 24 -5.45 9.25 19.99
CA PHE A 24 -4.61 8.71 21.07
C PHE A 24 -4.39 9.71 22.22
N HIS A 25 -4.28 11.00 21.90
CA HIS A 25 -3.76 12.01 22.82
C HIS A 25 -4.67 13.22 22.99
N GLY A 26 -5.81 13.27 22.29
CA GLY A 26 -6.63 14.48 22.28
C GLY A 26 -8.10 14.20 22.06
N THR A 27 -8.73 15.10 21.32
CA THR A 27 -10.15 15.02 20.99
C THR A 27 -10.32 15.06 19.48
N PRO A 28 -10.53 13.90 18.83
CA PRO A 28 -10.71 13.85 17.39
C PRO A 28 -11.99 14.58 16.95
N GLN A 29 -11.92 15.26 15.80
CA GLN A 29 -13.02 16.05 15.27
C GLN A 29 -13.80 15.31 14.19
N HIS A 30 -13.11 14.51 13.37
CA HIS A 30 -13.74 13.79 12.28
C HIS A 30 -14.60 12.63 12.77
N PRO A 31 -15.79 12.40 12.21
CA PRO A 31 -16.69 11.32 12.65
C PRO A 31 -16.03 9.94 12.67
N VAL A 32 -15.19 9.62 11.68
CA VAL A 32 -14.46 8.36 11.60
C VAL A 32 -13.47 8.23 12.75
N SER A 33 -12.66 9.25 13.01
CA SER A 33 -11.68 9.24 14.10
C SER A 33 -12.35 9.18 15.47
N ARG A 34 -13.48 9.85 15.63
CA ARG A 34 -14.30 9.78 16.86
C ARG A 34 -14.84 8.36 17.09
N ALA A 35 -15.28 7.68 16.02
CA ALA A 35 -15.74 6.30 16.10
C ALA A 35 -14.60 5.31 16.38
N LEU A 36 -13.40 5.58 15.85
CA LEU A 36 -12.23 4.73 16.05
C LEU A 36 -11.55 4.92 17.41
N ALA A 37 -11.65 6.09 18.03
CA ALA A 37 -10.97 6.38 19.29
C ALA A 37 -11.26 5.36 20.40
N PRO A 38 -12.51 4.94 20.70
CA PRO A 38 -12.76 3.88 21.66
C PRO A 38 -12.20 2.53 21.21
N VAL A 39 -12.25 2.20 19.90
CA VAL A 39 -11.71 0.95 19.33
C VAL A 39 -10.20 0.87 19.52
N VAL A 40 -9.50 1.97 19.30
CA VAL A 40 -8.05 2.07 19.53
C VAL A 40 -7.70 1.72 20.98
N ALA A 41 -8.46 2.22 21.94
CA ALA A 41 -8.25 1.93 23.35
C ALA A 41 -8.62 0.48 23.72
N ASP A 42 -9.80 0.02 23.28
CA ASP A 42 -10.33 -1.31 23.60
C ASP A 42 -9.46 -2.45 23.08
N PHE A 43 -8.88 -2.28 21.89
CA PHE A 43 -8.01 -3.27 21.24
C PHE A 43 -6.51 -2.95 21.37
N ALA A 44 -6.14 -1.92 22.13
CA ALA A 44 -4.74 -1.48 22.32
C ALA A 44 -3.98 -1.33 20.99
N LEU A 45 -4.61 -0.72 19.98
CA LEU A 45 -4.02 -0.56 18.66
C LEU A 45 -2.85 0.44 18.70
N PRO A 46 -1.68 0.10 18.12
CA PRO A 46 -0.53 0.99 18.15
C PRO A 46 -0.73 2.23 17.25
N GLU A 47 -0.47 3.42 17.79
CA GLU A 47 -0.47 4.69 17.03
C GLU A 47 0.44 4.64 15.80
N SER A 48 1.61 4.01 15.95
CA SER A 48 2.59 3.88 14.86
C SER A 48 2.01 3.24 13.59
N ARG A 49 1.06 2.31 13.70
CA ARG A 49 0.43 1.68 12.54
C ARG A 49 -0.43 2.66 11.73
N PHE A 50 -1.11 3.57 12.40
CA PHE A 50 -1.87 4.63 11.71
C PHE A 50 -0.92 5.60 10.99
N GLY A 51 0.21 5.95 11.63
CA GLY A 51 1.28 6.71 10.98
C GLY A 51 1.83 6.04 9.73
N GLU A 52 2.10 4.73 9.79
CA GLU A 52 2.58 3.96 8.63
C GLU A 52 1.60 3.99 7.44
N ILE A 53 0.29 3.90 7.69
CA ILE A 53 -0.71 4.01 6.61
C ILE A 53 -0.64 5.38 5.94
N ILE A 54 -0.55 6.45 6.72
CA ILE A 54 -0.44 7.82 6.20
C ILE A 54 0.86 7.99 5.43
N ASP A 55 1.98 7.45 5.94
CA ASP A 55 3.27 7.45 5.24
C ASP A 55 3.19 6.70 3.91
N GLY A 56 2.45 5.59 3.86
CA GLY A 56 2.18 4.86 2.62
C GLY A 56 1.41 5.69 1.60
N MET A 57 0.37 6.40 2.03
CA MET A 57 -0.38 7.32 1.16
C MET A 57 0.50 8.48 0.69
N GLN A 58 1.40 8.96 1.54
CA GLN A 58 2.35 10.02 1.16
C GLN A 58 3.35 9.54 0.09
N MET A 59 3.73 8.26 0.08
CA MET A 59 4.59 7.70 -0.97
C MET A 59 3.96 7.90 -2.37
N ASP A 60 2.64 7.73 -2.50
CA ASP A 60 1.93 7.97 -3.77
C ASP A 60 1.96 9.43 -4.23
N LEU A 61 2.12 10.39 -3.32
CA LEU A 61 2.25 11.79 -3.68
C LEU A 61 3.68 12.17 -4.07
N LEU A 62 4.69 11.47 -3.50
CA LEU A 62 6.09 11.82 -3.66
C LEU A 62 6.77 11.11 -4.83
N GLN A 63 6.26 9.95 -5.24
CA GLN A 63 6.90 9.14 -6.27
C GLN A 63 5.88 8.37 -7.12
N THR A 64 6.20 8.21 -8.40
CA THR A 64 5.42 7.46 -9.38
C THR A 64 6.10 6.17 -9.82
N ARG A 65 7.31 5.92 -9.32
CA ARG A 65 8.18 4.79 -9.66
C ARG A 65 8.87 4.24 -8.42
N TYR A 66 9.17 2.95 -8.44
CA TYR A 66 9.87 2.23 -7.37
C TYR A 66 11.16 1.63 -7.91
N LEU A 67 12.29 1.85 -7.21
CA LEU A 67 13.61 1.44 -7.68
C LEU A 67 13.75 -0.08 -7.77
N ASP A 68 13.33 -0.77 -6.71
CA ASP A 68 13.50 -2.20 -6.51
C ASP A 68 12.33 -2.81 -5.73
N TRP A 69 12.35 -4.14 -5.59
CA TRP A 69 11.34 -4.85 -4.80
C TRP A 69 11.29 -4.36 -3.35
N LYS A 70 12.40 -4.01 -2.73
CA LYS A 70 12.44 -3.54 -1.35
C LYS A 70 11.63 -2.25 -1.19
N ALA A 71 11.76 -1.31 -2.13
CA ALA A 71 11.00 -0.06 -2.13
C ALA A 71 9.49 -0.31 -2.34
N LEU A 72 9.12 -1.18 -3.30
CA LEU A 72 7.73 -1.56 -3.55
C LEU A 72 7.14 -2.33 -2.36
N HIS A 73 7.89 -3.23 -1.75
CA HIS A 73 7.48 -3.98 -0.57
C HIS A 73 7.12 -3.05 0.60
N LEU A 74 7.94 -2.01 0.84
CA LEU A 74 7.64 -1.01 1.87
C LEU A 74 6.30 -0.32 1.63
N TYR A 75 6.04 0.07 0.38
CA TYR A 75 4.74 0.65 -0.02
C TYR A 75 3.59 -0.32 0.27
N CYS A 76 3.67 -1.55 -0.24
CA CYS A 76 2.64 -2.58 -0.02
C CYS A 76 2.42 -2.88 1.45
N TYR A 77 3.48 -2.95 2.25
CA TYR A 77 3.40 -3.08 3.70
C TYR A 77 2.58 -1.95 4.32
N ARG A 78 2.91 -0.71 4.01
CA ARG A 78 2.27 0.47 4.59
C ARG A 78 0.79 0.61 4.24
N VAL A 79 0.42 0.35 2.97
CA VAL A 79 -0.95 0.57 2.50
C VAL A 79 -1.86 -0.65 2.66
N ALA A 80 -1.31 -1.85 2.90
CA ALA A 80 -2.10 -3.07 2.97
C ALA A 80 -1.77 -3.96 4.17
N SER A 81 -0.51 -4.35 4.39
CA SER A 81 -0.15 -5.23 5.50
C SER A 81 -0.49 -4.62 6.87
N VAL A 82 -0.24 -3.34 7.06
CA VAL A 82 -0.56 -2.63 8.30
C VAL A 82 -2.06 -2.66 8.58
N VAL A 83 -2.89 -2.50 7.55
CA VAL A 83 -4.36 -2.63 7.67
C VAL A 83 -4.74 -4.05 8.08
N GLY A 84 -4.12 -5.06 7.48
CA GLY A 84 -4.31 -6.46 7.85
C GLY A 84 -3.94 -6.74 9.32
N LEU A 85 -2.82 -6.19 9.78
CA LEU A 85 -2.37 -6.32 11.16
C LEU A 85 -3.35 -5.66 12.16
N LEU A 86 -3.85 -4.46 11.85
CA LEU A 86 -4.88 -3.80 12.67
C LEU A 86 -6.19 -4.61 12.70
N SER A 87 -6.60 -5.16 11.56
CA SER A 87 -7.79 -6.01 11.46
C SER A 87 -7.65 -7.29 12.28
N ALA A 88 -6.48 -7.92 12.26
CA ALA A 88 -6.20 -9.12 13.06
C ALA A 88 -6.32 -8.86 14.56
N GLU A 89 -5.85 -7.71 15.05
CA GLU A 89 -6.01 -7.32 16.46
C GLU A 89 -7.50 -7.16 16.84
N ILE A 90 -8.30 -6.56 15.95
CA ILE A 90 -9.74 -6.34 16.20
C ILE A 90 -10.51 -7.64 16.15
N PHE A 91 -10.23 -8.52 15.17
CA PHE A 91 -10.91 -9.81 15.04
C PHE A 91 -10.52 -10.82 16.12
N GLY A 92 -9.36 -10.61 16.74
CA GLY A 92 -8.77 -11.51 17.71
C GLY A 92 -8.11 -12.73 17.08
N TYR A 93 -7.10 -13.24 17.75
CA TYR A 93 -6.38 -14.46 17.34
C TYR A 93 -5.83 -15.18 18.57
N THR A 94 -5.69 -16.50 18.43
CA THR A 94 -5.11 -17.36 19.48
C THR A 94 -3.64 -17.74 19.18
N ASN A 95 -3.24 -17.63 17.91
CA ASN A 95 -1.89 -17.96 17.47
C ASN A 95 -1.20 -16.72 16.90
N ARG A 96 -0.02 -16.37 17.42
CA ARG A 96 0.78 -15.23 16.94
C ARG A 96 1.21 -15.35 15.46
N GLN A 97 1.23 -16.56 14.90
CA GLN A 97 1.45 -16.73 13.46
C GLN A 97 0.37 -16.07 12.60
N THR A 98 -0.81 -15.82 13.15
CA THR A 98 -1.86 -15.04 12.49
C THR A 98 -1.40 -13.65 12.07
N LEU A 99 -0.51 -13.02 12.84
CA LEU A 99 0.04 -11.70 12.49
C LEU A 99 0.97 -11.80 11.26
N LYS A 100 1.77 -12.88 11.17
CA LYS A 100 2.58 -13.12 9.97
C LYS A 100 1.67 -13.35 8.76
N TYR A 101 0.66 -14.20 8.90
CA TYR A 101 -0.33 -14.44 7.85
C TYR A 101 -1.03 -13.15 7.42
N ALA A 102 -1.50 -12.31 8.36
CA ALA A 102 -2.14 -11.03 8.03
C ALA A 102 -1.21 -10.08 7.29
N HIS A 103 0.08 -10.05 7.68
CA HIS A 103 1.11 -9.29 6.99
C HIS A 103 1.30 -9.77 5.53
N ASP A 104 1.52 -11.07 5.33
CA ASP A 104 1.82 -11.64 4.02
C ASP A 104 0.59 -11.59 3.10
N LEU A 105 -0.60 -11.80 3.63
CA LEU A 105 -1.86 -11.65 2.90
C LEU A 105 -2.08 -10.21 2.43
N GLY A 106 -1.76 -9.22 3.27
CA GLY A 106 -1.80 -7.81 2.87
C GLY A 106 -0.88 -7.50 1.69
N LEU A 107 0.37 -8.00 1.75
CA LEU A 107 1.33 -7.88 0.63
C LEU A 107 0.78 -8.55 -0.64
N ALA A 108 0.25 -9.78 -0.51
CA ALA A 108 -0.30 -10.53 -1.63
C ALA A 108 -1.47 -9.78 -2.30
N PHE A 109 -2.40 -9.25 -1.52
CA PHE A 109 -3.52 -8.46 -2.03
C PHE A 109 -3.06 -7.20 -2.76
N GLN A 110 -2.14 -6.45 -2.18
CA GLN A 110 -1.66 -5.22 -2.81
C GLN A 110 -0.88 -5.50 -4.09
N LEU A 111 -0.03 -6.52 -4.09
CA LEU A 111 0.69 -6.93 -5.31
C LEU A 111 -0.28 -7.41 -6.39
N THR A 112 -1.32 -8.15 -6.02
CA THR A 112 -2.39 -8.57 -6.95
C THR A 112 -3.11 -7.37 -7.57
N ASN A 113 -3.42 -6.33 -6.77
CA ASN A 113 -4.01 -5.09 -7.27
C ASN A 113 -3.06 -4.39 -8.26
N ILE A 114 -1.78 -4.29 -7.94
CA ILE A 114 -0.76 -3.70 -8.83
C ILE A 114 -0.67 -4.46 -10.15
N ILE A 115 -0.71 -5.80 -10.11
CA ILE A 115 -0.69 -6.65 -11.32
C ILE A 115 -1.95 -6.41 -12.17
N ARG A 116 -3.12 -6.37 -11.54
CA ARG A 116 -4.40 -6.15 -12.22
C ARG A 116 -4.49 -4.78 -12.87
N ASP A 117 -3.99 -3.77 -12.18
CA ASP A 117 -4.25 -2.36 -12.50
C ASP A 117 -3.11 -1.70 -13.30
N VAL A 118 -2.09 -2.46 -13.75
CA VAL A 118 -0.91 -1.96 -14.49
C VAL A 118 -1.30 -0.99 -15.62
N GLY A 119 -2.31 -1.33 -16.42
CA GLY A 119 -2.75 -0.49 -17.54
C GLY A 119 -3.48 0.78 -17.09
N GLU A 120 -4.23 0.73 -16.00
CA GLU A 120 -4.89 1.89 -15.43
C GLU A 120 -3.89 2.85 -14.77
N ASP A 121 -2.95 2.31 -14.01
CA ASP A 121 -1.89 3.08 -13.38
C ASP A 121 -0.99 3.76 -14.42
N ALA A 122 -0.67 3.05 -15.51
CA ALA A 122 0.10 3.61 -16.63
C ALA A 122 -0.59 4.83 -17.27
N ARG A 123 -1.92 4.81 -17.43
CA ARG A 123 -2.68 5.97 -17.91
C ARG A 123 -2.59 7.19 -17.00
N ARG A 124 -2.31 6.97 -15.71
CA ARG A 124 -2.06 8.02 -14.71
C ARG A 124 -0.58 8.36 -14.57
N GLY A 125 0.28 7.83 -15.44
CA GLY A 125 1.73 8.04 -15.43
C GLY A 125 2.46 7.29 -14.31
N ARG A 126 1.84 6.24 -13.72
CA ARG A 126 2.40 5.45 -12.62
C ARG A 126 2.81 4.06 -13.09
N ILE A 127 3.94 3.59 -12.60
CA ILE A 127 4.38 2.21 -12.76
C ILE A 127 4.90 1.72 -11.40
N TYR A 128 4.15 0.85 -10.75
CA TYR A 128 4.54 0.27 -9.46
C TYR A 128 5.57 -0.85 -9.61
N LEU A 129 5.63 -1.50 -10.77
CA LEU A 129 6.61 -2.56 -11.03
C LEU A 129 8.04 -2.02 -10.89
N PRO A 130 8.93 -2.72 -10.16
CA PRO A 130 10.28 -2.24 -9.88
C PRO A 130 11.09 -1.95 -11.12
N ILE A 131 11.86 -0.85 -11.10
CA ILE A 131 12.69 -0.40 -12.23
C ILE A 131 13.74 -1.46 -12.57
N ASP A 132 14.41 -2.05 -11.59
CA ASP A 132 15.41 -3.09 -11.77
C ASP A 132 14.81 -4.35 -12.42
N GLU A 133 13.57 -4.68 -12.11
CA GLU A 133 12.86 -5.82 -12.70
C GLU A 133 12.41 -5.51 -14.14
N LEU A 134 11.96 -4.29 -14.44
CA LEU A 134 11.75 -3.85 -15.83
C LEU A 134 13.03 -4.04 -16.67
N GLN A 135 14.17 -3.61 -16.14
CA GLN A 135 15.47 -3.77 -16.78
C GLN A 135 15.85 -5.26 -16.97
N ARG A 136 15.66 -6.05 -15.91
CA ARG A 136 15.93 -7.50 -15.95
C ARG A 136 15.16 -8.24 -17.04
N PHE A 137 13.93 -7.82 -17.31
CA PHE A 137 13.05 -8.44 -18.31
C PHE A 137 13.04 -7.69 -19.65
N ASN A 138 13.90 -6.69 -19.84
CA ASN A 138 13.98 -5.87 -21.06
C ASN A 138 12.65 -5.19 -21.43
N VAL A 139 11.90 -4.73 -20.42
CA VAL A 139 10.64 -4.01 -20.61
C VAL A 139 10.89 -2.51 -20.40
N PRO A 140 10.94 -1.69 -21.44
CA PRO A 140 11.07 -0.24 -21.27
C PRO A 140 9.82 0.34 -20.59
N ALA A 141 9.99 1.30 -19.68
CA ALA A 141 8.86 1.98 -19.05
C ALA A 141 7.87 2.57 -20.07
N ARG A 142 8.39 3.10 -21.17
CA ARG A 142 7.59 3.65 -22.27
C ARG A 142 6.60 2.64 -22.84
N GLN A 143 7.01 1.37 -22.97
CA GLN A 143 6.15 0.30 -23.44
C GLN A 143 4.92 0.12 -22.55
N ILE A 144 5.10 0.17 -21.22
CA ILE A 144 4.00 0.07 -20.26
C ILE A 144 3.09 1.30 -20.34
N LEU A 145 3.68 2.50 -20.37
CA LEU A 145 2.94 3.76 -20.48
C LEU A 145 2.10 3.86 -21.75
N ASP A 146 2.61 3.31 -22.87
CA ASP A 146 1.92 3.29 -24.15
C ASP A 146 0.96 2.09 -24.28
N GLY A 147 0.84 1.24 -23.27
CA GLY A 147 -0.04 0.07 -23.26
C GLY A 147 0.33 -1.01 -24.29
N GLN A 148 1.62 -1.11 -24.64
CA GLN A 148 2.10 -2.04 -25.65
C GLN A 148 2.43 -3.41 -25.05
N TYR A 149 1.91 -4.47 -25.68
CA TYR A 149 2.22 -5.84 -25.31
C TYR A 149 3.54 -6.32 -25.92
N SER A 150 4.29 -7.16 -25.17
CA SER A 150 5.42 -7.95 -25.68
C SER A 150 5.55 -9.25 -24.89
N GLU A 151 6.29 -10.22 -25.42
CA GLU A 151 6.62 -11.46 -24.71
C GLU A 151 7.45 -11.18 -23.44
N ASP A 152 8.31 -10.19 -23.47
CA ASP A 152 9.11 -9.78 -22.32
C ASP A 152 8.21 -9.18 -21.22
N PHE A 153 7.22 -8.38 -21.60
CA PHE A 153 6.20 -7.90 -20.65
C PHE A 153 5.41 -9.09 -20.04
N ARG A 154 5.01 -10.07 -20.84
CA ARG A 154 4.33 -11.27 -20.33
C ARG A 154 5.18 -12.02 -19.31
N LYS A 155 6.49 -12.17 -19.58
CA LYS A 155 7.44 -12.81 -18.63
C LYS A 155 7.56 -12.02 -17.34
N LEU A 156 7.67 -10.69 -17.42
CA LEU A 156 7.68 -9.80 -16.26
C LEU A 156 6.41 -9.97 -15.42
N MET A 157 5.24 -9.99 -16.05
CA MET A 157 3.96 -10.15 -15.35
C MET A 157 3.81 -11.54 -14.74
N SER A 158 4.28 -12.59 -15.41
CA SER A 158 4.30 -13.94 -14.86
C SER A 158 5.21 -14.03 -13.62
N PHE A 159 6.35 -13.35 -13.63
CA PHE A 159 7.23 -13.25 -12.47
C PHE A 159 6.55 -12.56 -11.28
N GLN A 160 5.80 -11.47 -11.53
CA GLN A 160 5.03 -10.79 -10.47
C GLN A 160 3.90 -11.67 -9.92
N ALA A 161 3.17 -12.37 -10.81
CA ALA A 161 2.09 -13.26 -10.41
C ALA A 161 2.61 -14.43 -9.56
N GLU A 162 3.76 -14.99 -9.90
CA GLU A 162 4.40 -16.03 -9.10
C GLU A 162 4.81 -15.53 -7.72
N ARG A 163 5.37 -14.31 -7.63
CA ARG A 163 5.66 -13.67 -6.34
C ARG A 163 4.39 -13.49 -5.50
N ALA A 164 3.29 -13.02 -6.09
CA ALA A 164 2.02 -12.89 -5.38
C ALA A 164 1.52 -14.24 -4.87
N ARG A 165 1.59 -15.29 -5.69
CA ARG A 165 1.21 -16.65 -5.31
C ARG A 165 2.03 -17.16 -4.12
N GLN A 166 3.34 -16.96 -4.14
CA GLN A 166 4.21 -17.35 -3.02
C GLN A 166 3.87 -16.64 -1.72
N LEU A 167 3.38 -15.40 -1.78
CA LEU A 167 2.91 -14.66 -0.61
C LEU A 167 1.57 -15.22 -0.08
N TYR A 168 0.70 -15.76 -0.94
CA TYR A 168 -0.53 -16.43 -0.51
C TYR A 168 -0.27 -17.80 0.14
N ASP A 169 0.80 -18.49 -0.26
CA ASP A 169 1.13 -19.83 0.19
C ASP A 169 1.89 -19.88 1.54
N GLN A 170 2.23 -18.70 2.13
CA GLN A 170 2.94 -18.56 3.42
C GLN A 170 1.99 -18.55 4.61
#